data_efa861c08c271cb5c1c58bf6f0692783
#
_entry.id   efa861c08c271cb5c1c58bf6f0692783
#
_cell.length_a   1.000
_cell.length_b   1.000
_cell.length_c   1.000
_cell.angle_alpha   90.00
_cell.angle_beta   90.00
_cell.angle_gamma   90.00
#
_symmetry.space_group_name_H-M   'P 1'
#
loop_
_entity.id
_entity.type
_entity.pdbx_description
1 polymer ?
#
loop_
_entity_poly.entity_id
_entity_poly.type
_entity_poly.pdbx_seq_one_letter_code
_entity_poly.pdbx_strand_id
1 'polypeptide(L)'
;MVHKIIFSHLFVFISFLSFSSVNNESRFSIITIGPYEDELYSAFGHSGIRYYNKSTGEDVFYNYGIFDFDQPNFYLNFLNGKLLYKVGKYSYPSAERFYRNQDRYIKEQILNLNPPDQILLYNYLEQNIKPENANYLYNYVYDNCATKIRDILEEVIGDKLSYAKYDEVISFRKLMDKYLDNNMWGDLGIDICLGPEIDSNIPYESKMFLPDYLFESLQSAKIGDTVDLVSETNEYIPSQNKSYKNIFSPNLIFFLLFIVVLFISFRQIKYDISFHKFDFLIFLLTGSVGLLLSYLWLFTDHLSTSNFNLFWAFPLNLIFSFLLITNFSRRLLNFYFILYS
;
A
#
# COMPACT_ATOMS: atom_id res chain seq x y z
N MET A 1 34.76 -58.61 47.28
CA MET A 1 34.58 -57.15 47.19
C MET A 1 34.91 -56.74 45.76
N VAL A 2 33.89 -56.62 44.91
CA VAL A 2 34.03 -56.37 43.49
C VAL A 2 33.58 -54.93 43.22
N HIS A 3 34.53 -54.06 42.82
CA HIS A 3 34.25 -52.70 42.41
C HIS A 3 33.67 -52.73 41.01
N LYS A 4 32.40 -52.27 40.85
CA LYS A 4 31.78 -51.97 39.58
C LYS A 4 32.19 -50.55 39.15
N ILE A 5 32.96 -50.44 38.07
CA ILE A 5 33.26 -49.20 37.39
C ILE A 5 32.07 -48.92 36.45
N ILE A 6 31.33 -47.83 36.70
CA ILE A 6 30.27 -47.36 35.83
C ILE A 6 30.89 -46.39 34.83
N PHE A 7 30.99 -46.81 33.55
CA PHE A 7 31.34 -45.92 32.43
C PHE A 7 30.13 -45.10 32.04
N SER A 8 30.13 -43.81 32.37
CA SER A 8 29.16 -42.83 31.88
C SER A 8 29.55 -42.40 30.49
N HIS A 9 28.74 -42.81 29.49
CA HIS A 9 28.92 -42.31 28.10
C HIS A 9 28.24 -40.96 28.00
N LEU A 10 29.02 -39.91 27.97
CA LEU A 10 28.58 -38.56 27.65
C LEU A 10 28.37 -38.47 26.12
N PHE A 11 27.13 -38.58 25.66
CA PHE A 11 26.79 -38.29 24.27
C PHE A 11 26.75 -36.78 24.06
N VAL A 12 27.80 -36.23 23.46
CA VAL A 12 27.81 -34.86 22.97
C VAL A 12 27.05 -34.81 21.66
N PHE A 13 25.82 -34.31 21.71
CA PHE A 13 25.04 -33.97 20.52
C PHE A 13 25.70 -32.72 19.88
N ILE A 14 26.55 -32.89 18.89
CA ILE A 14 27.01 -31.82 18.00
C ILE A 14 25.88 -31.63 16.97
N SER A 15 25.02 -30.66 17.20
CA SER A 15 24.13 -30.17 16.16
C SER A 15 24.95 -29.50 15.07
N PHE A 16 25.12 -30.18 13.95
CA PHE A 16 25.61 -29.55 12.73
C PHE A 16 24.60 -28.55 12.27
N LEU A 17 24.75 -27.29 12.65
CA LEU A 17 24.19 -26.17 11.95
C LEU A 17 24.83 -26.18 10.55
N SER A 18 24.08 -26.60 9.55
CA SER A 18 24.48 -26.47 8.16
C SER A 18 24.53 -24.98 7.85
N PHE A 19 25.67 -24.37 8.06
CA PHE A 19 25.96 -23.05 7.52
C PHE A 19 26.01 -23.21 5.99
N SER A 20 24.93 -22.80 5.33
CA SER A 20 24.99 -22.57 3.89
C SER A 20 26.05 -21.49 3.68
N SER A 21 27.18 -21.86 3.12
CA SER A 21 28.25 -20.90 2.76
C SER A 21 27.70 -20.06 1.60
N VAL A 22 27.33 -18.81 1.89
CA VAL A 22 27.10 -17.81 0.84
C VAL A 22 28.45 -17.55 0.20
N ASN A 23 28.72 -18.17 -0.93
CA ASN A 23 29.93 -18.00 -1.70
C ASN A 23 29.94 -16.63 -2.39
N ASN A 24 31.14 -16.14 -2.81
CA ASN A 24 31.34 -14.92 -3.61
C ASN A 24 30.54 -14.88 -4.95
N GLU A 25 29.75 -15.89 -5.26
CA GLU A 25 28.94 -16.03 -6.46
C GLU A 25 27.44 -15.76 -6.21
N SER A 26 27.06 -15.44 -4.96
CA SER A 26 25.69 -15.06 -4.63
C SER A 26 25.54 -13.55 -4.51
N ARG A 27 24.36 -13.05 -4.87
CA ARG A 27 24.02 -11.62 -4.76
C ARG A 27 22.57 -11.43 -4.38
N PHE A 28 22.33 -10.34 -3.67
CA PHE A 28 21.00 -9.82 -3.42
C PHE A 28 20.76 -8.56 -4.26
N SER A 29 19.57 -8.41 -4.74
CA SER A 29 19.14 -7.20 -5.46
C SER A 29 17.75 -6.78 -4.98
N ILE A 30 17.51 -5.48 -4.99
CA ILE A 30 16.16 -4.95 -4.83
C ILE A 30 15.59 -4.74 -6.22
N ILE A 31 14.40 -5.28 -6.44
CA ILE A 31 13.64 -5.16 -7.69
C ILE A 31 12.53 -4.16 -7.48
N THR A 32 12.54 -3.09 -8.26
CA THR A 32 11.48 -2.09 -8.34
C THR A 32 10.73 -2.26 -9.64
N ILE A 33 9.42 -2.38 -9.56
CA ILE A 33 8.52 -2.66 -10.66
C ILE A 33 7.58 -1.48 -10.81
N GLY A 34 7.47 -0.95 -12.02
CA GLY A 34 6.65 0.22 -12.33
C GLY A 34 5.16 0.06 -12.03
N PRO A 35 4.41 1.15 -12.02
CA PRO A 35 2.95 1.14 -11.86
C PRO A 35 2.25 0.29 -12.93
N TYR A 36 1.03 -0.18 -12.58
CA TYR A 36 0.10 -0.81 -13.51
C TYR A 36 -1.27 -0.15 -13.35
N GLU A 37 -1.70 0.53 -14.41
CA GLU A 37 -2.83 1.46 -14.35
C GLU A 37 -4.19 0.76 -14.33
N ASP A 38 -4.27 -0.51 -14.78
CA ASP A 38 -5.54 -1.25 -14.87
C ASP A 38 -6.08 -1.66 -13.49
N GLU A 39 -5.25 -1.61 -12.43
CA GLU A 39 -5.59 -2.08 -11.09
C GLU A 39 -5.09 -1.09 -10.03
N LEU A 40 -6.01 -0.56 -9.21
CA LEU A 40 -5.68 0.45 -8.19
C LEU A 40 -4.60 -0.02 -7.20
N TYR A 41 -4.61 -1.29 -6.80
CA TYR A 41 -3.61 -1.83 -5.87
C TYR A 41 -2.20 -1.95 -6.48
N SER A 42 -2.08 -1.88 -7.80
CA SER A 42 -0.81 -1.88 -8.54
C SER A 42 -0.39 -0.49 -9.03
N ALA A 43 -1.24 0.54 -8.82
CA ALA A 43 -1.01 1.90 -9.33
C ALA A 43 0.27 2.55 -8.78
N PHE A 44 0.71 2.13 -7.60
CA PHE A 44 1.90 2.67 -6.93
C PHE A 44 3.20 1.91 -7.24
N GLY A 45 3.17 0.95 -8.15
CA GLY A 45 4.30 0.09 -8.41
C GLY A 45 4.41 -1.07 -7.41
N HIS A 46 5.58 -1.72 -7.39
CA HIS A 46 5.84 -2.84 -6.49
C HIS A 46 7.34 -3.00 -6.23
N SER A 47 7.71 -3.61 -5.08
CA SER A 47 9.09 -3.92 -4.74
C SER A 47 9.22 -5.33 -4.18
N GLY A 48 10.38 -5.95 -4.42
CA GLY A 48 10.72 -7.26 -3.87
C GLY A 48 12.23 -7.47 -3.80
N ILE A 49 12.66 -8.56 -3.17
CA ILE A 49 14.08 -8.90 -3.02
C ILE A 49 14.39 -10.10 -3.92
N ARG A 50 15.39 -9.97 -4.78
CA ARG A 50 15.93 -11.07 -5.58
C ARG A 50 17.17 -11.63 -4.89
N TYR A 51 17.24 -12.95 -4.81
CA TYR A 51 18.45 -13.67 -4.48
C TYR A 51 18.87 -14.52 -5.69
N TYR A 52 20.10 -14.33 -6.11
CA TYR A 52 20.71 -15.10 -7.19
C TYR A 52 21.98 -15.77 -6.70
N ASN A 53 22.13 -17.07 -6.97
CA ASN A 53 23.34 -17.84 -6.68
C ASN A 53 23.80 -18.57 -7.94
N LYS A 54 24.94 -18.14 -8.48
CA LYS A 54 25.48 -18.68 -9.72
C LYS A 54 25.93 -20.13 -9.59
N SER A 55 26.46 -20.54 -8.43
CA SER A 55 26.96 -21.90 -8.19
C SER A 55 25.84 -22.93 -8.19
N THR A 56 24.69 -22.58 -7.59
CA THR A 56 23.54 -23.50 -7.47
C THR A 56 22.52 -23.31 -8.62
N GLY A 57 22.59 -22.18 -9.31
CA GLY A 57 21.59 -21.78 -10.29
C GLY A 57 20.30 -21.28 -9.67
N GLU A 58 20.24 -21.07 -8.35
CA GLU A 58 19.08 -20.53 -7.67
C GLU A 58 18.87 -19.06 -8.05
N ASP A 59 17.67 -18.73 -8.54
CA ASP A 59 17.26 -17.38 -8.91
C ASP A 59 15.82 -17.15 -8.46
N VAL A 60 15.67 -16.53 -7.30
CA VAL A 60 14.40 -16.43 -6.59
C VAL A 60 14.06 -14.99 -6.25
N PHE A 61 12.75 -14.75 -6.14
CA PHE A 61 12.13 -13.47 -5.82
C PHE A 61 11.27 -13.61 -4.57
N TYR A 62 11.66 -12.92 -3.50
CA TYR A 62 10.88 -12.78 -2.28
C TYR A 62 9.92 -11.62 -2.47
N ASN A 63 8.63 -11.95 -2.56
CA ASN A 63 7.55 -11.04 -2.88
C ASN A 63 6.72 -10.77 -1.63
N TYR A 64 6.78 -9.55 -1.11
CA TYR A 64 5.93 -9.06 -0.03
C TYR A 64 4.65 -8.44 -0.62
N GLY A 65 3.54 -8.51 0.13
CA GLY A 65 2.28 -7.91 -0.34
C GLY A 65 1.39 -8.85 -1.17
N ILE A 66 1.61 -10.17 -1.05
CA ILE A 66 0.72 -11.16 -1.66
C ILE A 66 -0.52 -11.29 -0.80
N PHE A 67 -1.69 -11.21 -1.41
CA PHE A 67 -2.97 -11.44 -0.76
C PHE A 67 -3.81 -12.44 -1.57
N ASP A 68 -4.83 -13.00 -0.90
CA ASP A 68 -5.72 -13.98 -1.48
C ASP A 68 -7.16 -13.46 -1.38
N PHE A 69 -7.85 -13.33 -2.50
CA PHE A 69 -9.26 -12.92 -2.53
C PHE A 69 -10.19 -13.98 -1.90
N ASP A 70 -9.77 -15.25 -1.87
CA ASP A 70 -10.56 -16.35 -1.31
C ASP A 70 -10.38 -16.50 0.20
N GLN A 71 -9.56 -15.65 0.85
CA GLN A 71 -9.43 -15.68 2.31
C GLN A 71 -10.76 -15.33 3.00
N PRO A 72 -11.07 -15.97 4.15
CA PRO A 72 -12.31 -15.72 4.86
C PRO A 72 -12.51 -14.22 5.19
N ASN A 73 -13.72 -13.72 4.92
CA ASN A 73 -14.11 -12.32 5.18
C ASN A 73 -13.23 -11.28 4.50
N PHE A 74 -12.66 -11.57 3.32
CA PHE A 74 -11.76 -10.68 2.59
C PHE A 74 -12.25 -9.22 2.58
N TYR A 75 -13.46 -8.95 2.09
CA TYR A 75 -13.99 -7.58 1.97
C TYR A 75 -14.20 -6.90 3.32
N LEU A 76 -14.61 -7.66 4.35
CA LEU A 76 -14.77 -7.13 5.70
C LEU A 76 -13.41 -6.80 6.34
N ASN A 77 -12.43 -7.68 6.18
CA ASN A 77 -11.08 -7.45 6.67
C ASN A 77 -10.41 -6.29 5.94
N PHE A 78 -10.62 -6.19 4.62
CA PHE A 78 -10.16 -5.03 3.84
C PHE A 78 -10.79 -3.73 4.34
N LEU A 79 -12.13 -3.69 4.51
CA LEU A 79 -12.86 -2.54 5.02
C LEU A 79 -12.37 -2.12 6.41
N ASN A 80 -11.98 -3.06 7.25
CA ASN A 80 -11.50 -2.82 8.61
C ASN A 80 -10.01 -2.44 8.69
N GLY A 81 -9.26 -2.47 7.57
CA GLY A 81 -7.81 -2.31 7.58
C GLY A 81 -7.05 -3.48 8.23
N LYS A 82 -7.65 -4.68 8.23
CA LYS A 82 -7.12 -5.90 8.88
C LYS A 82 -6.91 -7.05 7.90
N LEU A 83 -6.69 -6.72 6.62
CA LEU A 83 -6.44 -7.73 5.62
C LEU A 83 -5.05 -8.36 5.83
N LEU A 84 -5.01 -9.70 5.83
CA LEU A 84 -3.76 -10.44 5.91
C LEU A 84 -3.12 -10.54 4.53
N TYR A 85 -1.87 -10.12 4.48
CA TYR A 85 -0.95 -10.32 3.37
C TYR A 85 0.14 -11.30 3.79
N LYS A 86 0.89 -11.80 2.82
CA LYS A 86 2.00 -12.71 3.09
C LYS A 86 3.20 -12.41 2.19
N VAL A 87 4.37 -12.86 2.65
CA VAL A 87 5.54 -13.01 1.79
C VAL A 87 5.53 -14.37 1.11
N GLY A 88 5.97 -14.42 -0.15
CA GLY A 88 6.17 -15.66 -0.89
C GLY A 88 7.47 -15.68 -1.65
N LYS A 89 7.98 -16.89 -1.94
CA LYS A 89 9.20 -17.13 -2.71
C LYS A 89 8.85 -17.73 -4.07
N TYR A 90 9.27 -17.07 -5.14
CA TYR A 90 8.97 -17.45 -6.52
C TYR A 90 10.24 -17.49 -7.37
N SER A 91 10.19 -18.15 -8.53
CA SER A 91 11.23 -18.03 -9.55
C SER A 91 11.28 -16.60 -10.09
N TYR A 92 12.44 -15.94 -10.00
CA TYR A 92 12.60 -14.57 -10.53
C TYR A 92 12.36 -14.49 -12.04
N PRO A 93 12.88 -15.39 -12.90
CA PRO A 93 12.60 -15.36 -14.33
C PRO A 93 11.09 -15.47 -14.67
N SER A 94 10.30 -16.11 -13.80
CA SER A 94 8.84 -16.19 -13.98
C SER A 94 8.16 -14.89 -13.57
N ALA A 95 8.59 -14.29 -12.47
CA ALA A 95 8.11 -12.98 -12.01
C ALA A 95 8.47 -11.89 -13.02
N GLU A 96 9.70 -11.86 -13.52
CA GLU A 96 10.14 -10.91 -14.53
C GLU A 96 9.30 -10.98 -15.80
N ARG A 97 9.04 -12.20 -16.33
CA ARG A 97 8.14 -12.37 -17.47
C ARG A 97 6.73 -11.85 -17.23
N PHE A 98 6.20 -12.12 -16.04
CA PHE A 98 4.87 -11.65 -15.66
C PHE A 98 4.77 -10.11 -15.73
N TYR A 99 5.71 -9.39 -15.12
CA TYR A 99 5.71 -7.94 -15.13
C TYR A 99 6.04 -7.33 -16.49
N ARG A 100 6.92 -7.95 -17.27
CA ARG A 100 7.20 -7.54 -18.67
C ARG A 100 5.97 -7.68 -19.56
N ASN A 101 5.15 -8.72 -19.37
CA ASN A 101 3.90 -8.90 -20.12
C ASN A 101 2.83 -7.84 -19.76
N GLN A 102 2.96 -7.18 -18.63
CA GLN A 102 2.14 -6.04 -18.22
C GLN A 102 2.70 -4.69 -18.72
N ASP A 103 3.74 -4.69 -19.55
CA ASP A 103 4.45 -3.49 -20.01
C ASP A 103 4.97 -2.60 -18.86
N ARG A 104 5.32 -3.20 -17.71
CA ARG A 104 5.88 -2.48 -16.54
C ARG A 104 7.39 -2.41 -16.66
N TYR A 105 7.99 -1.27 -16.29
CA TYR A 105 9.45 -1.23 -16.13
C TYR A 105 9.89 -2.07 -14.94
N ILE A 106 11.12 -2.56 -15.01
CA ILE A 106 11.77 -3.29 -13.93
C ILE A 106 13.16 -2.69 -13.74
N LYS A 107 13.45 -2.23 -12.54
CA LYS A 107 14.77 -1.74 -12.13
C LYS A 107 15.34 -2.68 -11.08
N GLU A 108 16.57 -3.09 -11.27
CA GLU A 108 17.29 -3.95 -10.35
C GLU A 108 18.48 -3.20 -9.75
N GLN A 109 18.54 -3.10 -8.43
CA GLN A 109 19.67 -2.55 -7.68
C GLN A 109 20.41 -3.68 -6.98
N ILE A 110 21.64 -3.99 -7.44
CA ILE A 110 22.48 -5.02 -6.83
C ILE A 110 23.11 -4.44 -5.57
N LEU A 111 22.91 -5.13 -4.43
CA LEU A 111 23.38 -4.69 -3.13
C LEU A 111 24.85 -5.05 -2.90
N ASN A 112 25.60 -4.11 -2.34
CA ASN A 112 27.00 -4.25 -1.99
C ASN A 112 27.17 -4.76 -0.55
N LEU A 113 26.53 -5.90 -0.24
CA LEU A 113 26.57 -6.50 1.09
C LEU A 113 27.83 -7.34 1.28
N ASN A 114 28.46 -7.24 2.44
CA ASN A 114 29.53 -8.14 2.84
C ASN A 114 28.98 -9.57 3.11
N PRO A 115 29.84 -10.62 3.12
CA PRO A 115 29.35 -11.98 3.32
C PRO A 115 28.57 -12.23 4.61
N PRO A 116 28.92 -11.68 5.78
CA PRO A 116 28.09 -11.79 6.98
C PRO A 116 26.69 -11.22 6.81
N ASP A 117 26.53 -10.01 6.23
CA ASP A 117 25.23 -9.36 6.02
C ASP A 117 24.40 -10.14 4.99
N GLN A 118 25.04 -10.72 3.95
CA GLN A 118 24.36 -11.62 2.99
C GLN A 118 23.79 -12.86 3.68
N ILE A 119 24.54 -13.48 4.60
CA ILE A 119 24.07 -14.64 5.37
C ILE A 119 22.92 -14.26 6.28
N LEU A 120 22.99 -13.11 6.94
CA LEU A 120 21.91 -12.61 7.80
C LEU A 120 20.65 -12.37 6.98
N LEU A 121 20.76 -11.68 5.84
CA LEU A 121 19.62 -11.42 4.95
C LEU A 121 19.00 -12.71 4.42
N TYR A 122 19.81 -13.67 3.97
CA TYR A 122 19.33 -14.97 3.51
C TYR A 122 18.53 -15.69 4.60
N ASN A 123 19.11 -15.79 5.79
CA ASN A 123 18.47 -16.46 6.92
C ASN A 123 17.18 -15.76 7.35
N TYR A 124 17.18 -14.42 7.35
CA TYR A 124 15.98 -13.63 7.64
C TYR A 124 14.84 -13.97 6.66
N LEU A 125 15.12 -13.93 5.36
CA LEU A 125 14.13 -14.20 4.31
C LEU A 125 13.61 -15.64 4.36
N GLU A 126 14.49 -16.62 4.57
CA GLU A 126 14.10 -18.03 4.70
C GLU A 126 13.30 -18.32 5.98
N GLN A 127 13.51 -17.57 7.05
CA GLN A 127 12.65 -17.63 8.23
C GLN A 127 11.30 -16.95 7.97
N ASN A 128 11.29 -15.84 7.25
CA ASN A 128 10.09 -15.05 7.00
C ASN A 128 9.08 -15.77 6.11
N ILE A 129 9.52 -16.59 5.15
CA ILE A 129 8.62 -17.37 4.28
C ILE A 129 8.00 -18.61 4.94
N LYS A 130 8.40 -18.96 6.17
CA LYS A 130 7.79 -20.09 6.88
C LYS A 130 6.34 -19.78 7.19
N PRO A 131 5.43 -20.78 7.12
CA PRO A 131 3.99 -20.57 7.29
C PRO A 131 3.61 -19.81 8.56
N GLU A 132 4.34 -20.03 9.65
CA GLU A 132 4.14 -19.36 10.94
C GLU A 132 4.54 -17.87 10.95
N ASN A 133 5.42 -17.43 10.03
CA ASN A 133 5.98 -16.09 9.97
C ASN A 133 5.56 -15.30 8.73
N ALA A 134 5.01 -15.98 7.71
CA ALA A 134 4.80 -15.37 6.40
C ALA A 134 3.69 -14.31 6.36
N ASN A 135 2.70 -14.42 7.25
CA ASN A 135 1.54 -13.55 7.26
C ASN A 135 1.78 -12.29 8.10
N TYR A 136 1.30 -11.15 7.61
CA TYR A 136 1.33 -9.89 8.33
C TYR A 136 0.09 -9.03 7.99
N LEU A 137 -0.23 -8.07 8.86
CA LEU A 137 -1.26 -7.06 8.60
C LEU A 137 -0.67 -5.98 7.70
N TYR A 138 -1.28 -5.82 6.54
CA TYR A 138 -0.82 -4.83 5.57
C TYR A 138 -1.33 -3.43 5.92
N ASN A 139 -0.44 -2.46 5.84
CA ASN A 139 -0.80 -1.04 5.87
C ASN A 139 -0.17 -0.35 4.65
N TYR A 140 -0.99 0.30 3.84
CA TYR A 140 -0.58 0.89 2.56
C TYR A 140 0.49 1.99 2.68
N VAL A 141 0.70 2.56 3.88
CA VAL A 141 1.72 3.58 4.15
C VAL A 141 2.84 3.03 5.03
N TYR A 142 2.50 2.33 6.12
CA TYR A 142 3.46 1.99 7.17
C TYR A 142 4.01 0.56 7.09
N ASP A 143 3.29 -0.39 6.46
CA ASP A 143 3.69 -1.79 6.40
C ASP A 143 3.29 -2.46 5.07
N ASN A 144 3.98 -2.05 3.99
CA ASN A 144 3.75 -2.53 2.63
C ASN A 144 5.01 -3.18 2.03
N CYS A 145 4.99 -3.52 0.74
CA CYS A 145 6.12 -4.18 0.07
C CYS A 145 7.42 -3.36 0.11
N ALA A 146 7.33 -2.04 0.00
CA ALA A 146 8.51 -1.17 0.00
C ALA A 146 9.04 -0.92 1.42
N THR A 147 8.16 -0.64 2.38
CA THR A 147 8.56 -0.44 3.79
C THR A 147 9.14 -1.72 4.40
N LYS A 148 8.59 -2.91 4.06
CA LYS A 148 9.17 -4.20 4.48
C LYS A 148 10.62 -4.35 4.03
N ILE A 149 10.93 -3.97 2.80
CA ILE A 149 12.31 -4.06 2.28
C ILE A 149 13.22 -3.08 3.02
N ARG A 150 12.78 -1.84 3.23
CA ARG A 150 13.51 -0.86 4.04
C ARG A 150 13.83 -1.42 5.42
N ASP A 151 12.81 -1.86 6.13
CA ASP A 151 12.91 -2.34 7.50
C ASP A 151 13.83 -3.58 7.61
N ILE A 152 13.79 -4.49 6.64
CA ILE A 152 14.69 -5.65 6.55
C ILE A 152 16.14 -5.20 6.37
N LEU A 153 16.39 -4.24 5.48
CA LEU A 153 17.74 -3.73 5.26
C LEU A 153 18.29 -3.00 6.50
N GLU A 154 17.44 -2.24 7.18
CA GLU A 154 17.77 -1.57 8.44
C GLU A 154 18.06 -2.60 9.56
N GLU A 155 17.32 -3.70 9.65
CA GLU A 155 17.55 -4.76 10.62
C GLU A 155 18.86 -5.52 10.34
N VAL A 156 19.13 -5.85 9.07
CA VAL A 156 20.29 -6.65 8.66
C VAL A 156 21.61 -5.87 8.74
N ILE A 157 21.60 -4.61 8.26
CA ILE A 157 22.81 -3.77 8.18
C ILE A 157 23.01 -2.99 9.49
N GLY A 158 21.92 -2.69 10.18
CA GLY A 158 21.92 -1.95 11.45
C GLY A 158 22.37 -0.51 11.31
N ASP A 159 22.95 0.04 12.36
CA ASP A 159 23.38 1.45 12.48
C ASP A 159 24.38 1.91 11.41
N LYS A 160 24.90 0.98 10.61
CA LYS A 160 25.81 1.31 9.50
C LYS A 160 25.07 1.81 8.27
N LEU A 161 23.75 1.52 8.14
CA LEU A 161 22.96 1.98 7.01
C LEU A 161 22.58 3.45 7.20
N SER A 162 22.87 4.26 6.19
CA SER A 162 22.51 5.68 6.20
C SER A 162 21.90 6.07 4.86
N TYR A 163 20.83 6.86 4.92
CA TYR A 163 20.18 7.44 3.74
C TYR A 163 20.58 8.91 3.59
N ALA A 164 20.64 9.39 2.35
CA ALA A 164 20.81 10.82 2.11
C ALA A 164 19.57 11.57 2.61
N LYS A 165 19.80 12.67 3.32
CA LYS A 165 18.72 13.52 3.84
C LYS A 165 18.49 14.71 2.91
N TYR A 166 17.25 14.97 2.63
CA TYR A 166 16.83 16.14 1.85
C TYR A 166 15.73 16.88 2.60
N ASP A 167 15.85 18.20 2.67
CA ASP A 167 14.83 19.08 3.29
C ASP A 167 13.69 19.35 2.30
N GLU A 168 12.90 18.31 2.01
CA GLU A 168 11.71 18.44 1.19
C GLU A 168 10.46 18.26 2.05
N VAL A 169 9.59 19.28 2.00
CA VAL A 169 8.29 19.25 2.68
C VAL A 169 7.26 18.62 1.76
N ILE A 170 6.85 17.41 2.06
CA ILE A 170 5.85 16.68 1.28
C ILE A 170 4.93 15.88 2.21
N SER A 171 3.76 15.49 1.71
CA SER A 171 2.80 14.64 2.43
C SER A 171 2.57 13.33 1.70
N PHE A 172 2.00 12.34 2.40
CA PHE A 172 1.61 11.07 1.77
C PHE A 172 0.64 11.29 0.61
N ARG A 173 -0.38 12.16 0.77
CA ARG A 173 -1.33 12.47 -0.29
C ARG A 173 -0.64 12.97 -1.54
N LYS A 174 0.21 14.00 -1.43
CA LYS A 174 0.95 14.55 -2.57
C LYS A 174 1.84 13.54 -3.28
N LEU A 175 2.35 12.56 -2.55
CA LEU A 175 3.12 11.47 -3.13
C LEU A 175 2.24 10.48 -3.89
N MET A 176 1.05 10.14 -3.33
CA MET A 176 0.09 9.24 -3.99
C MET A 176 -0.48 9.87 -5.27
N ASP A 177 -0.85 11.15 -5.22
CA ASP A 177 -1.43 11.89 -6.36
C ASP A 177 -0.57 11.78 -7.62
N LYS A 178 0.77 11.77 -7.48
CA LYS A 178 1.70 11.61 -8.61
C LYS A 178 1.54 10.31 -9.40
N TYR A 179 0.94 9.28 -8.79
CA TYR A 179 0.73 7.97 -9.40
C TYR A 179 -0.71 7.77 -9.90
N LEU A 180 -1.62 8.67 -9.56
CA LEU A 180 -3.05 8.50 -9.80
C LEU A 180 -3.61 9.36 -10.93
N ASP A 181 -2.77 10.11 -11.65
CA ASP A 181 -3.17 10.96 -12.78
C ASP A 181 -4.04 10.23 -13.82
N ASN A 182 -3.78 8.96 -14.07
CA ASN A 182 -4.55 8.12 -14.99
C ASN A 182 -5.66 7.33 -14.29
N ASN A 183 -5.70 7.28 -12.97
CA ASN A 183 -6.71 6.61 -12.15
C ASN A 183 -7.52 7.60 -11.30
N MET A 184 -8.07 8.63 -11.96
CA MET A 184 -8.78 9.75 -11.31
C MET A 184 -9.94 9.32 -10.40
N TRP A 185 -10.59 8.18 -10.65
CA TRP A 185 -11.65 7.66 -9.77
C TRP A 185 -11.10 6.99 -8.52
N GLY A 186 -9.95 6.32 -8.65
CA GLY A 186 -9.21 5.80 -7.51
C GLY A 186 -8.69 6.91 -6.61
N ASP A 187 -8.14 7.97 -7.23
CA ASP A 187 -7.69 9.20 -6.57
C ASP A 187 -8.82 9.85 -5.77
N LEU A 188 -9.96 10.10 -6.40
CA LEU A 188 -11.15 10.61 -5.72
C LEU A 188 -11.58 9.71 -4.54
N GLY A 189 -11.52 8.38 -4.70
CA GLY A 189 -11.84 7.43 -3.64
C GLY A 189 -10.92 7.59 -2.43
N ILE A 190 -9.63 7.73 -2.66
CA ILE A 190 -8.62 7.99 -1.64
C ILE A 190 -8.88 9.33 -0.97
N ASP A 191 -9.14 10.39 -1.75
CA ASP A 191 -9.42 11.73 -1.26
C ASP A 191 -10.68 11.82 -0.40
N ILE A 192 -11.70 11.05 -0.73
CA ILE A 192 -12.92 10.99 0.08
C ILE A 192 -12.68 10.18 1.36
N CYS A 193 -12.02 9.02 1.27
CA CYS A 193 -11.95 8.07 2.38
C CYS A 193 -10.87 8.41 3.41
N LEU A 194 -9.73 9.00 3.01
CA LEU A 194 -8.63 9.28 3.92
C LEU A 194 -8.73 10.67 4.56
N GLY A 195 -8.39 10.74 5.84
CA GLY A 195 -8.43 11.95 6.64
C GLY A 195 -7.19 12.86 6.48
N PRO A 196 -7.15 14.01 7.17
CA PRO A 196 -6.08 15.00 7.06
C PRO A 196 -4.72 14.54 7.61
N GLU A 197 -4.64 13.37 8.24
CA GLU A 197 -3.38 12.80 8.72
C GLU A 197 -2.40 12.59 7.57
N ILE A 198 -2.89 12.14 6.41
CA ILE A 198 -2.05 11.92 5.22
C ILE A 198 -1.61 13.23 4.53
N ASP A 199 -2.16 14.38 4.94
CA ASP A 199 -1.78 15.72 4.45
C ASP A 199 -0.66 16.35 5.26
N SER A 200 -0.32 15.76 6.41
CA SER A 200 0.77 16.22 7.27
C SER A 200 2.12 16.04 6.60
N ASN A 201 3.06 16.94 6.94
CA ASN A 201 4.45 16.81 6.50
C ASN A 201 5.08 15.54 7.07
N ILE A 202 5.72 14.77 6.22
CA ILE A 202 6.36 13.51 6.60
C ILE A 202 7.89 13.62 6.57
N PRO A 203 8.61 12.88 7.43
CA PRO A 203 10.05 12.71 7.33
C PRO A 203 10.45 12.15 5.96
N TYR A 204 11.68 12.47 5.54
CA TYR A 204 12.20 11.99 4.24
C TYR A 204 12.13 10.46 4.11
N GLU A 205 12.50 9.74 5.15
CA GLU A 205 12.51 8.28 5.20
C GLU A 205 11.11 7.68 4.99
N SER A 206 10.05 8.40 5.37
CA SER A 206 8.67 7.94 5.18
C SER A 206 8.24 7.90 3.72
N LYS A 207 8.95 8.59 2.79
CA LYS A 207 8.68 8.50 1.34
C LYS A 207 8.93 7.11 0.78
N MET A 208 9.77 6.32 1.44
CA MET A 208 10.09 4.95 1.05
C MET A 208 8.91 3.97 1.15
N PHE A 209 7.70 4.46 1.50
CA PHE A 209 6.48 3.66 1.34
C PHE A 209 6.12 3.40 -0.13
N LEU A 210 6.62 4.23 -1.05
CA LEU A 210 6.47 4.06 -2.49
C LEU A 210 7.71 3.40 -3.10
N PRO A 211 7.54 2.41 -3.99
CA PRO A 211 8.63 1.67 -4.61
C PRO A 211 9.69 2.54 -5.29
N ASP A 212 9.29 3.57 -6.04
CA ASP A 212 10.25 4.46 -6.70
C ASP A 212 11.04 5.31 -5.71
N TYR A 213 10.43 5.77 -4.63
CA TYR A 213 11.12 6.52 -3.58
C TYR A 213 12.03 5.62 -2.72
N LEU A 214 11.67 4.35 -2.54
CA LEU A 214 12.59 3.35 -1.98
C LEU A 214 13.80 3.19 -2.91
N PHE A 215 13.58 3.02 -4.22
CA PHE A 215 14.65 2.92 -5.21
C PHE A 215 15.60 4.13 -5.15
N GLU A 216 15.06 5.36 -5.16
CA GLU A 216 15.86 6.59 -5.09
C GLU A 216 16.66 6.68 -3.78
N SER A 217 16.05 6.31 -2.65
CA SER A 217 16.70 6.34 -1.34
C SER A 217 17.82 5.32 -1.24
N LEU A 218 17.62 4.09 -1.75
CA LEU A 218 18.64 3.04 -1.77
C LEU A 218 19.80 3.41 -2.71
N GLN A 219 19.53 4.09 -3.83
CA GLN A 219 20.56 4.52 -4.78
C GLN A 219 21.59 5.47 -4.15
N SER A 220 21.15 6.26 -3.18
CA SER A 220 22.01 7.22 -2.46
C SER A 220 22.44 6.74 -1.07
N ALA A 221 21.98 5.55 -0.64
CA ALA A 221 22.29 5.00 0.66
C ALA A 221 23.72 4.47 0.76
N LYS A 222 24.28 4.51 1.99
CA LYS A 222 25.64 4.05 2.27
C LYS A 222 25.67 3.05 3.43
N ILE A 223 26.65 2.15 3.37
CA ILE A 223 27.04 1.27 4.46
C ILE A 223 28.30 1.86 5.11
N GLY A 224 28.17 2.35 6.33
CA GLY A 224 29.16 3.23 6.91
C GLY A 224 29.27 4.54 6.15
N ASP A 225 30.41 5.23 6.27
CA ASP A 225 30.54 6.56 5.66
C ASP A 225 30.98 6.54 4.18
N THR A 226 31.44 5.40 3.67
CA THR A 226 32.22 5.34 2.41
C THR A 226 31.73 4.34 1.38
N VAL A 227 30.97 3.32 1.74
CA VAL A 227 30.55 2.24 0.82
C VAL A 227 29.13 2.49 0.34
N ASP A 228 28.93 2.62 -0.96
CA ASP A 228 27.58 2.73 -1.52
C ASP A 228 26.83 1.40 -1.33
N LEU A 229 25.58 1.47 -0.87
CA LEU A 229 24.72 0.29 -0.68
C LEU A 229 24.47 -0.43 -2.02
N VAL A 230 24.29 0.32 -3.09
CA VAL A 230 24.04 -0.20 -4.44
C VAL A 230 25.35 -0.19 -5.24
N SER A 231 25.75 -1.35 -5.71
CA SER A 231 26.98 -1.50 -6.53
C SER A 231 26.72 -1.33 -8.03
N GLU A 232 25.53 -1.72 -8.49
CA GLU A 232 25.15 -1.70 -9.90
C GLU A 232 23.62 -1.57 -10.03
N THR A 233 23.17 -0.87 -11.06
CA THR A 233 21.75 -0.74 -11.38
C THR A 233 21.49 -1.19 -12.81
N ASN A 234 20.52 -2.10 -12.99
CA ASN A 234 20.08 -2.61 -14.27
C ASN A 234 18.61 -2.20 -14.48
N GLU A 235 18.25 -1.77 -15.70
CA GLU A 235 16.91 -1.33 -15.99
C GLU A 235 16.36 -2.01 -17.25
N TYR A 236 15.10 -2.43 -17.16
CA TYR A 236 14.26 -2.76 -18.30
C TYR A 236 13.15 -1.73 -18.40
N ILE A 237 13.10 -1.00 -19.50
CA ILE A 237 12.04 -0.02 -19.78
C ILE A 237 11.27 -0.50 -21.01
N PRO A 238 9.94 -0.70 -20.93
CA PRO A 238 9.15 -1.14 -22.07
C PRO A 238 9.12 -0.06 -23.17
N SER A 239 9.01 -0.50 -24.42
CA SER A 239 9.05 0.37 -25.59
C SER A 239 7.77 1.20 -25.81
N GLN A 240 6.68 0.90 -25.13
CA GLN A 240 5.39 1.57 -25.29
C GLN A 240 4.78 1.94 -23.92
N ASN A 241 4.69 3.25 -23.64
CA ASN A 241 3.82 3.76 -22.61
C ASN A 241 2.41 3.93 -23.19
N LYS A 242 1.52 3.00 -22.93
CA LYS A 242 0.09 3.15 -23.27
C LYS A 242 -0.58 3.94 -22.16
N SER A 243 -0.58 5.26 -22.26
CA SER A 243 -1.44 6.08 -21.42
C SER A 243 -2.84 6.13 -22.01
N TYR A 244 -3.81 5.53 -21.34
CA TYR A 244 -5.23 5.65 -21.70
C TYR A 244 -5.81 6.83 -20.89
N LYS A 245 -6.05 7.96 -21.55
CA LYS A 245 -6.81 9.05 -20.91
C LYS A 245 -8.28 8.64 -20.80
N ASN A 246 -8.76 8.45 -19.59
CA ASN A 246 -10.17 8.24 -19.34
C ASN A 246 -10.93 9.57 -19.59
N ILE A 247 -11.83 9.58 -20.58
CA ILE A 247 -12.61 10.78 -20.95
C ILE A 247 -13.61 11.15 -19.82
N PHE A 248 -14.08 10.16 -19.07
CA PHE A 248 -15.04 10.36 -17.98
C PHE A 248 -14.31 10.64 -16.65
N SER A 249 -13.75 11.85 -16.55
CA SER A 249 -13.13 12.27 -15.28
C SER A 249 -14.20 12.56 -14.21
N PRO A 250 -13.89 12.38 -12.92
CA PRO A 250 -14.77 12.79 -11.81
C PRO A 250 -15.21 14.25 -11.95
N ASN A 251 -14.30 15.15 -12.29
CA ASN A 251 -14.58 16.57 -12.47
C ASN A 251 -15.66 16.83 -13.52
N LEU A 252 -15.60 16.14 -14.66
CA LEU A 252 -16.62 16.27 -15.69
C LEU A 252 -17.98 15.76 -15.20
N ILE A 253 -18.00 14.60 -14.55
CA ILE A 253 -19.24 13.99 -14.04
C ILE A 253 -19.87 14.89 -12.97
N PHE A 254 -19.09 15.39 -12.01
CA PHE A 254 -19.60 16.29 -10.97
C PHE A 254 -20.00 17.65 -11.53
N PHE A 255 -19.33 18.17 -12.54
CA PHE A 255 -19.77 19.39 -13.23
C PHE A 255 -21.12 19.20 -13.92
N LEU A 256 -21.33 18.09 -14.62
CA LEU A 256 -22.63 17.77 -15.23
C LEU A 256 -23.73 17.59 -14.17
N LEU A 257 -23.41 16.89 -13.07
CA LEU A 257 -24.34 16.75 -11.94
C LEU A 257 -24.70 18.12 -11.35
N PHE A 258 -23.75 19.01 -11.17
CA PHE A 258 -23.96 20.36 -10.68
C PHE A 258 -24.93 21.13 -11.57
N ILE A 259 -24.79 21.06 -12.91
CA ILE A 259 -25.72 21.69 -13.85
C ILE A 259 -27.15 21.11 -13.68
N VAL A 260 -27.26 19.79 -13.52
CA VAL A 260 -28.58 19.14 -13.29
C VAL A 260 -29.19 19.61 -11.98
N VAL A 261 -28.41 19.67 -10.89
CA VAL A 261 -28.88 20.17 -9.58
C VAL A 261 -29.35 21.63 -9.71
N LEU A 262 -28.55 22.50 -10.33
CA LEU A 262 -28.96 23.91 -10.55
C LEU A 262 -30.27 24.02 -11.36
N PHE A 263 -30.38 23.24 -12.42
CA PHE A 263 -31.61 23.26 -13.25
C PHE A 263 -32.86 22.82 -12.46
N ILE A 264 -32.75 21.73 -11.71
CA ILE A 264 -33.83 21.22 -10.86
C ILE A 264 -34.19 22.24 -9.78
N SER A 265 -33.17 22.80 -9.08
CA SER A 265 -33.40 23.81 -8.03
C SER A 265 -34.05 25.06 -8.58
N PHE A 266 -33.64 25.54 -9.76
CA PHE A 266 -34.30 26.67 -10.43
C PHE A 266 -35.77 26.36 -10.76
N ARG A 267 -36.05 25.14 -11.25
CA ARG A 267 -37.43 24.71 -11.53
C ARG A 267 -38.29 24.63 -10.25
N GLN A 268 -37.75 24.13 -9.15
CA GLN A 268 -38.41 24.07 -7.85
C GLN A 268 -38.79 25.48 -7.38
N ILE A 269 -37.87 26.41 -7.41
CA ILE A 269 -38.10 27.80 -6.94
C ILE A 269 -39.06 28.54 -7.86
N LYS A 270 -38.88 28.47 -9.17
CA LYS A 270 -39.66 29.25 -10.14
C LYS A 270 -41.10 28.81 -10.24
N TYR A 271 -41.37 27.50 -10.11
CA TYR A 271 -42.72 26.93 -10.34
C TYR A 271 -43.35 26.38 -9.06
N ASP A 272 -42.74 26.57 -7.90
CA ASP A 272 -43.21 26.05 -6.60
C ASP A 272 -43.53 24.55 -6.64
N ILE A 273 -42.68 23.78 -7.31
CA ILE A 273 -42.82 22.31 -7.46
C ILE A 273 -41.70 21.59 -6.70
N SER A 274 -42.00 20.45 -6.12
CA SER A 274 -41.02 19.65 -5.36
C SER A 274 -40.62 18.42 -6.15
N PHE A 275 -39.32 18.15 -6.21
CA PHE A 275 -38.74 16.95 -6.82
C PHE A 275 -38.22 15.97 -5.74
N HIS A 276 -39.08 15.56 -4.81
CA HIS A 276 -38.75 14.75 -3.64
C HIS A 276 -37.94 13.49 -3.95
N LYS A 277 -38.13 12.85 -5.12
CA LYS A 277 -37.37 11.68 -5.53
C LYS A 277 -35.91 12.03 -5.83
N PHE A 278 -35.68 13.21 -6.40
CA PHE A 278 -34.33 13.70 -6.67
C PHE A 278 -33.63 14.08 -5.37
N ASP A 279 -34.31 14.83 -4.51
CA ASP A 279 -33.78 15.20 -3.18
C ASP A 279 -33.47 13.95 -2.36
N PHE A 280 -34.39 12.96 -2.36
CA PHE A 280 -34.15 11.65 -1.74
C PHE A 280 -32.86 11.00 -2.23
N LEU A 281 -32.65 10.96 -3.56
CA LEU A 281 -31.44 10.31 -4.12
C LEU A 281 -30.15 11.00 -3.67
N ILE A 282 -30.11 12.34 -3.71
CA ILE A 282 -28.92 13.12 -3.27
C ILE A 282 -28.63 12.88 -1.79
N PHE A 283 -29.66 12.95 -0.92
CA PHE A 283 -29.49 12.72 0.51
C PHE A 283 -29.16 11.25 0.83
N LEU A 284 -29.71 10.30 0.07
CA LEU A 284 -29.37 8.88 0.18
C LEU A 284 -27.88 8.66 -0.13
N LEU A 285 -27.39 9.19 -1.24
CA LEU A 285 -26.00 9.03 -1.66
C LEU A 285 -25.02 9.70 -0.68
N THR A 286 -25.26 10.98 -0.36
CA THR A 286 -24.38 11.72 0.58
C THR A 286 -24.42 11.11 1.97
N GLY A 287 -25.57 10.68 2.45
CA GLY A 287 -25.71 10.01 3.76
C GLY A 287 -25.06 8.64 3.80
N SER A 288 -25.11 7.87 2.68
CA SER A 288 -24.43 6.58 2.58
C SER A 288 -22.91 6.75 2.62
N VAL A 289 -22.36 7.74 1.91
CA VAL A 289 -20.95 8.12 2.00
C VAL A 289 -20.61 8.53 3.43
N GLY A 290 -21.42 9.37 4.07
CA GLY A 290 -21.21 9.80 5.44
C GLY A 290 -21.21 8.65 6.46
N LEU A 291 -22.07 7.66 6.26
CA LEU A 291 -22.07 6.45 7.09
C LEU A 291 -20.78 5.65 6.92
N LEU A 292 -20.33 5.48 5.68
CA LEU A 292 -19.05 4.83 5.36
C LEU A 292 -17.88 5.57 6.02
N LEU A 293 -17.78 6.89 5.84
CA LEU A 293 -16.71 7.69 6.43
C LEU A 293 -16.71 7.66 7.96
N SER A 294 -17.90 7.69 8.57
CA SER A 294 -18.04 7.54 10.03
C SER A 294 -17.57 6.17 10.49
N TYR A 295 -17.89 5.12 9.74
CA TYR A 295 -17.42 3.77 10.02
C TYR A 295 -15.89 3.67 9.89
N LEU A 296 -15.32 4.17 8.79
CA LEU A 296 -13.86 4.17 8.59
C LEU A 296 -13.13 4.90 9.70
N TRP A 297 -13.65 6.05 10.15
CA TRP A 297 -13.04 6.82 11.24
C TRP A 297 -13.13 6.12 12.60
N LEU A 298 -14.30 5.56 12.96
CA LEU A 298 -14.56 5.13 14.34
C LEU A 298 -14.24 3.65 14.60
N PHE A 299 -14.19 2.81 13.56
CA PHE A 299 -14.17 1.36 13.71
C PHE A 299 -13.07 0.66 12.91
N THR A 300 -12.21 1.40 12.21
CA THR A 300 -11.17 0.80 11.39
C THR A 300 -9.78 1.36 11.67
N ASP A 301 -8.76 0.65 11.21
CA ASP A 301 -7.36 1.05 11.34
C ASP A 301 -6.86 1.87 10.12
N HIS A 302 -7.78 2.36 9.28
CA HIS A 302 -7.44 3.25 8.17
C HIS A 302 -7.10 4.67 8.64
N LEU A 303 -6.28 5.39 7.86
CA LEU A 303 -5.93 6.80 8.12
C LEU A 303 -7.10 7.74 7.75
N SER A 304 -8.26 7.51 8.35
CA SER A 304 -9.54 8.18 8.02
C SER A 304 -10.02 9.09 9.15
N THR A 305 -9.20 9.31 10.18
CA THR A 305 -9.57 10.13 11.34
C THR A 305 -9.81 11.58 10.95
N SER A 306 -10.75 12.24 11.64
CA SER A 306 -11.07 13.66 11.42
C SER A 306 -11.40 14.04 9.98
N ASN A 307 -12.05 13.14 9.25
CA ASN A 307 -12.33 13.33 7.83
C ASN A 307 -13.32 14.47 7.59
N PHE A 308 -12.84 15.57 6.99
CA PHE A 308 -13.65 16.76 6.71
C PHE A 308 -14.75 16.56 5.66
N ASN A 309 -14.69 15.48 4.88
CA ASN A 309 -15.77 15.14 3.97
C ASN A 309 -17.10 14.87 4.70
N LEU A 310 -17.07 14.59 6.01
CA LEU A 310 -18.27 14.48 6.83
C LEU A 310 -19.09 15.78 6.92
N PHE A 311 -18.54 16.95 6.57
CA PHE A 311 -19.30 18.19 6.52
C PHE A 311 -20.34 18.20 5.40
N TRP A 312 -20.01 17.66 4.22
CA TRP A 312 -20.96 17.56 3.11
C TRP A 312 -21.64 16.18 3.03
N ALA A 313 -20.96 15.12 3.45
CA ALA A 313 -21.48 13.76 3.54
C ALA A 313 -21.90 13.45 4.97
N PHE A 314 -22.88 14.22 5.49
CA PHE A 314 -23.31 14.04 6.87
C PHE A 314 -24.16 12.76 7.02
N PRO A 315 -23.81 11.83 7.95
CA PRO A 315 -24.45 10.51 8.01
C PRO A 315 -25.97 10.57 8.29
N LEU A 316 -26.47 11.61 8.96
CA LEU A 316 -27.90 11.78 9.17
C LEU A 316 -28.66 12.07 7.86
N ASN A 317 -28.00 12.49 6.78
CA ASN A 317 -28.62 12.61 5.46
C ASN A 317 -29.31 11.30 5.05
N LEU A 318 -28.73 10.15 5.42
CA LEU A 318 -29.32 8.85 5.15
C LEU A 318 -30.69 8.68 5.80
N ILE A 319 -30.85 9.07 7.06
CA ILE A 319 -32.14 9.01 7.78
C ILE A 319 -33.12 10.00 7.17
N PHE A 320 -32.68 11.23 6.96
CA PHE A 320 -33.54 12.30 6.43
C PHE A 320 -33.94 12.05 4.97
N SER A 321 -33.17 11.31 4.17
CA SER A 321 -33.58 10.90 2.83
C SER A 321 -34.91 10.13 2.84
N PHE A 322 -35.05 9.17 3.75
CA PHE A 322 -36.30 8.40 3.89
C PHE A 322 -37.46 9.25 4.41
N LEU A 323 -37.19 10.24 5.26
CA LEU A 323 -38.22 11.16 5.77
C LEU A 323 -38.76 12.11 4.68
N LEU A 324 -37.95 12.40 3.63
CA LEU A 324 -38.38 13.22 2.49
C LEU A 324 -39.50 12.57 1.67
N ILE A 325 -39.52 11.24 1.59
CA ILE A 325 -40.53 10.50 0.80
C ILE A 325 -41.71 9.98 1.64
N THR A 326 -41.64 10.18 2.98
CA THR A 326 -42.72 9.83 3.92
C THR A 326 -43.48 11.08 4.33
N ASN A 327 -44.75 10.94 4.77
CA ASN A 327 -45.55 12.04 5.32
C ASN A 327 -45.10 12.45 6.74
N PHE A 328 -43.79 12.52 6.95
CA PHE A 328 -43.22 12.88 8.25
C PHE A 328 -43.26 14.40 8.49
N SER A 329 -43.13 14.82 9.75
CA SER A 329 -43.22 16.20 10.19
C SER A 329 -42.31 17.16 9.39
N ARG A 330 -42.93 18.06 8.60
CA ARG A 330 -42.21 19.13 7.86
C ARG A 330 -41.38 20.03 8.80
N ARG A 331 -41.76 20.16 10.08
CA ARG A 331 -41.02 20.96 11.05
C ARG A 331 -39.64 20.36 11.33
N LEU A 332 -39.53 19.04 11.49
CA LEU A 332 -38.27 18.36 11.74
C LEU A 332 -37.35 18.45 10.52
N LEU A 333 -37.89 18.27 9.33
CA LEU A 333 -37.16 18.44 8.08
C LEU A 333 -36.60 19.86 7.92
N ASN A 334 -37.44 20.88 8.14
CA ASN A 334 -36.99 22.29 8.06
C ASN A 334 -35.92 22.60 9.10
N PHE A 335 -36.08 22.11 10.33
CA PHE A 335 -35.07 22.28 11.36
C PHE A 335 -33.72 21.63 10.97
N TYR A 336 -33.75 20.41 10.45
CA TYR A 336 -32.56 19.74 9.95
C TYR A 336 -31.87 20.53 8.83
N PHE A 337 -32.62 21.00 7.82
CA PHE A 337 -32.03 21.77 6.72
C PHE A 337 -31.45 23.11 7.17
N ILE A 338 -32.01 23.76 8.17
CA ILE A 338 -31.44 25.00 8.74
C ILE A 338 -30.11 24.68 9.48
N LEU A 339 -30.02 23.53 10.16
CA LEU A 339 -28.77 23.15 10.84
C LEU A 339 -27.68 22.66 9.88
N TYR A 340 -28.10 22.07 8.77
CA TYR A 340 -27.17 21.52 7.77
C TYR A 340 -26.65 22.58 6.79
N SER A 341 -27.39 23.65 6.53
CA SER A 341 -27.02 24.77 5.65
C SER A 341 -26.05 25.75 6.35
#